data_66313fc21f42c6287ed7915beb398ae6
#
_entry.id   66313fc21f42c6287ed7915beb398ae6
#
_cell.length_a   1.000
_cell.length_b   1.000
_cell.length_c   1.000
_cell.angle_alpha   90.00
_cell.angle_beta   90.00
_cell.angle_gamma   90.00
#
_symmetry.space_group_name_H-M   'P 1'
#
loop_
_entity.id
_entity.type
_entity.pdbx_description
1 polymer ?
#
loop_
_entity_poly.entity_id
_entity_poly.type
_entity_poly.pdbx_seq_one_letter_code
_entity_poly.pdbx_strand_id
1 'polypeptide(L)'
;MIQGLINFIVGSAAYSTIRYNTFSGGIDSVFVYGGLLIALIGLYFEVVGDEQLRKNIEENKRKGTKSLIQTGLWSITRHPNYFGEILIWVGLYLVGFTLLITQAVHPLYYGLLVISPLLMSTVLIKISTPLLEKNMEKYAGWDEYAKRVPMIFPGFKK
;
A
#
# COMPACT_ATOMS: atom_id res chain seq x y z
N MET A 1 -2.41 -12.25 13.43
CA MET A 1 -3.59 -13.06 13.04
C MET A 1 -4.50 -12.33 12.06
N ILE A 2 -4.92 -11.09 12.31
CA ILE A 2 -5.83 -10.32 11.42
C ILE A 2 -5.21 -10.12 10.02
N GLN A 3 -3.94 -9.74 9.93
CA GLN A 3 -3.24 -9.56 8.65
C GLN A 3 -3.16 -10.85 7.81
N GLY A 4 -2.94 -11.99 8.45
CA GLY A 4 -2.96 -13.28 7.77
C GLY A 4 -4.33 -13.64 7.18
N LEU A 5 -5.41 -13.29 7.87
CA LEU A 5 -6.78 -13.50 7.38
C LEU A 5 -7.09 -12.58 6.17
N ILE A 6 -6.67 -11.32 6.24
CA ILE A 6 -6.83 -10.36 5.14
C ILE A 6 -6.03 -10.83 3.92
N ASN A 7 -4.77 -11.21 4.10
CA ASN A 7 -3.91 -11.75 3.04
C ASN A 7 -4.50 -13.02 2.42
N PHE A 8 -5.12 -13.89 3.22
CA PHE A 8 -5.81 -15.08 2.73
C PHE A 8 -7.03 -14.72 1.87
N ILE A 9 -7.87 -13.80 2.32
CA ILE A 9 -9.10 -13.40 1.60
C ILE A 9 -8.74 -12.81 0.23
N VAL A 10 -7.77 -11.89 0.16
CA VAL A 10 -7.37 -11.24 -1.10
C VAL A 10 -6.53 -12.17 -1.96
N GLY A 11 -5.63 -12.94 -1.37
CA GLY A 11 -4.88 -13.97 -2.07
C GLY A 11 -5.79 -15.03 -2.69
N SER A 12 -6.90 -15.39 -2.02
CA SER A 12 -7.89 -16.31 -2.57
C SER A 12 -8.62 -15.74 -3.80
N ALA A 13 -8.86 -14.43 -3.85
CA ALA A 13 -9.46 -13.77 -5.00
C ALA A 13 -8.52 -13.77 -6.22
N ALA A 14 -7.26 -13.37 -6.02
CA ALA A 14 -6.24 -13.44 -7.07
C ALA A 14 -6.00 -14.87 -7.55
N TYR A 15 -5.94 -15.83 -6.63
CA TYR A 15 -5.83 -17.26 -6.95
C TYR A 15 -7.01 -17.75 -7.79
N SER A 16 -8.25 -17.37 -7.42
CA SER A 16 -9.45 -17.73 -8.16
C SER A 16 -9.43 -17.17 -9.58
N THR A 17 -8.97 -15.93 -9.77
CA THR A 17 -8.82 -15.32 -11.10
C THR A 17 -7.86 -16.12 -11.98
N ILE A 18 -6.72 -16.52 -11.43
CA ILE A 18 -5.71 -17.34 -12.14
C ILE A 18 -6.25 -18.75 -12.43
N ARG A 19 -6.93 -19.35 -11.47
CA ARG A 19 -7.43 -20.75 -11.56
C ARG A 19 -8.50 -20.94 -12.61
N TYR A 20 -9.41 -19.98 -12.74
CA TYR A 20 -10.54 -20.08 -13.67
C TYR A 20 -10.25 -19.54 -15.06
N ASN A 21 -9.08 -18.93 -15.29
CA ASN A 21 -8.52 -18.52 -16.59
C ASN A 21 -9.57 -17.99 -17.58
N THR A 22 -10.23 -16.91 -17.21
CA THR A 22 -11.37 -16.35 -17.96
C THR A 22 -10.99 -15.16 -18.82
N PHE A 23 -9.72 -15.09 -19.26
CA PHE A 23 -9.27 -14.00 -20.11
C PHE A 23 -9.89 -14.13 -21.50
N SER A 24 -10.90 -13.33 -21.78
CA SER A 24 -11.54 -13.25 -23.09
C SER A 24 -10.85 -12.27 -24.05
N GLY A 25 -9.84 -11.53 -23.57
CA GLY A 25 -9.14 -10.51 -24.35
C GLY A 25 -9.90 -9.18 -24.47
N GLY A 26 -10.98 -9.02 -23.71
CA GLY A 26 -11.80 -7.81 -23.70
C GLY A 26 -11.46 -6.83 -22.58
N ILE A 27 -12.47 -6.22 -21.97
CA ILE A 27 -12.36 -5.23 -20.88
C ILE A 27 -11.70 -5.82 -19.62
N ASP A 28 -11.83 -7.13 -19.39
CA ASP A 28 -11.18 -7.90 -18.33
C ASP A 28 -9.66 -7.74 -18.38
N SER A 29 -9.05 -7.76 -19.56
CA SER A 29 -7.62 -7.57 -19.74
C SER A 29 -7.14 -6.21 -19.24
N VAL A 30 -7.94 -5.15 -19.42
CA VAL A 30 -7.62 -3.80 -18.93
C VAL A 30 -7.53 -3.79 -17.41
N PHE A 31 -8.49 -4.43 -16.73
CA PHE A 31 -8.47 -4.51 -15.25
C PHE A 31 -7.32 -5.36 -14.73
N VAL A 32 -6.99 -6.48 -15.39
CA VAL A 32 -5.87 -7.33 -15.00
C VAL A 32 -4.54 -6.61 -15.18
N TYR A 33 -4.24 -6.13 -16.37
CA TYR A 33 -2.95 -5.48 -16.62
C TYR A 33 -2.83 -4.15 -15.89
N GLY A 34 -3.92 -3.36 -15.81
CA GLY A 34 -3.97 -2.14 -15.02
C GLY A 34 -3.77 -2.41 -13.52
N GLY A 35 -4.45 -3.41 -12.99
CA GLY A 35 -4.30 -3.83 -11.59
C GLY A 35 -2.89 -4.33 -11.28
N LEU A 36 -2.30 -5.15 -12.14
CA LEU A 36 -0.91 -5.61 -11.99
C LEU A 36 0.08 -4.45 -12.05
N LEU A 37 -0.11 -3.49 -12.97
CA LEU A 37 0.75 -2.31 -13.05
C LEU A 37 0.67 -1.47 -11.76
N ILE A 38 -0.52 -1.23 -11.24
CA ILE A 38 -0.73 -0.51 -9.97
C ILE A 38 -0.06 -1.27 -8.81
N ALA A 39 -0.22 -2.60 -8.74
CA ALA A 39 0.42 -3.42 -7.72
C ALA A 39 1.95 -3.38 -7.82
N LEU A 40 2.52 -3.40 -9.02
CA LEU A 40 3.97 -3.27 -9.23
C LEU A 40 4.51 -1.90 -8.81
N ILE A 41 3.77 -0.82 -9.09
CA ILE A 41 4.11 0.52 -8.59
C ILE A 41 4.05 0.53 -7.06
N GLY A 42 3.02 -0.08 -6.48
CA GLY A 42 2.92 -0.23 -5.03
C GLY A 42 4.11 -0.98 -4.43
N LEU A 43 4.48 -2.11 -5.01
CA LEU A 43 5.64 -2.90 -4.59
C LEU A 43 6.95 -2.10 -4.66
N TYR A 44 7.11 -1.28 -5.69
CA TYR A 44 8.25 -0.37 -5.78
C TYR A 44 8.30 0.61 -4.61
N PHE A 45 7.17 1.26 -4.27
CA PHE A 45 7.11 2.20 -3.16
C PHE A 45 7.37 1.53 -1.82
N GLU A 46 6.83 0.34 -1.60
CA GLU A 46 7.02 -0.44 -0.38
C GLU A 46 8.48 -0.87 -0.22
N VAL A 47 9.04 -1.59 -1.19
CA VAL A 47 10.41 -2.13 -1.12
C VAL A 47 11.46 -1.02 -1.05
N VAL A 48 11.34 0.01 -1.90
CA VAL A 48 12.31 1.11 -1.92
C VAL A 48 12.15 1.99 -0.68
N GLY A 49 10.92 2.25 -0.23
CA GLY A 49 10.64 2.99 0.99
C GLY A 49 11.24 2.33 2.24
N ASP A 50 11.03 1.03 2.39
CA ASP A 50 11.57 0.24 3.51
C ASP A 50 13.10 0.16 3.46
N GLU A 51 13.69 -0.03 2.29
CA GLU A 51 15.14 -0.07 2.13
C GLU A 51 15.79 1.28 2.47
N GLN A 52 15.18 2.40 2.09
CA GLN A 52 15.64 3.74 2.46
C GLN A 52 15.56 3.93 3.98
N LEU A 53 14.47 3.50 4.61
CA LEU A 53 14.29 3.57 6.06
C LEU A 53 15.32 2.70 6.79
N ARG A 54 15.53 1.47 6.33
CA ARG A 54 16.53 0.55 6.88
C ARG A 54 17.92 1.16 6.87
N LYS A 55 18.33 1.73 5.73
CA LYS A 55 19.64 2.41 5.61
C LYS A 55 19.78 3.59 6.56
N ASN A 56 18.73 4.42 6.68
CA ASN A 56 18.73 5.55 7.61
C ASN A 56 18.86 5.09 9.09
N ILE A 57 18.17 4.02 9.46
CA ILE A 57 18.26 3.44 10.81
C ILE A 57 19.68 2.92 11.08
N GLU A 58 20.29 2.22 10.12
CA GLU A 58 21.66 1.71 10.25
C GLU A 58 22.69 2.84 10.36
N GLU A 59 22.52 3.89 9.55
CA GLU A 59 23.39 5.07 9.62
C GLU A 59 23.25 5.80 10.95
N ASN A 60 22.04 5.98 11.44
CA ASN A 60 21.78 6.57 12.75
C ASN A 60 22.44 5.76 13.88
N LYS A 61 22.34 4.43 13.83
CA LYS A 61 23.03 3.54 14.80
C LYS A 61 24.54 3.70 14.73
N ARG A 62 25.12 3.75 13.52
CA ARG A 62 26.56 3.90 13.33
C ARG A 62 27.07 5.24 13.83
N LYS A 63 26.31 6.33 13.65
CA LYS A 63 26.68 7.69 14.05
C LYS A 63 26.29 8.03 15.50
N GLY A 64 25.53 7.20 16.19
CA GLY A 64 24.95 7.51 17.48
C GLY A 64 23.92 8.65 17.43
N THR A 65 23.29 8.87 16.27
CA THR A 65 22.34 9.96 16.04
C THR A 65 20.90 9.43 15.95
N LYS A 66 19.94 10.35 15.99
CA LYS A 66 18.51 10.07 15.77
C LYS A 66 17.96 11.10 14.81
N SER A 67 18.20 10.91 13.52
CA SER A 67 17.71 11.80 12.47
C SER A 67 16.52 11.18 11.72
N LEU A 68 15.56 12.03 11.32
CA LEU A 68 14.47 11.66 10.43
C LEU A 68 14.99 11.47 9.01
N ILE A 69 14.47 10.43 8.34
CA ILE A 69 14.65 10.32 6.89
C ILE A 69 13.74 11.33 6.19
N GLN A 70 14.32 12.12 5.28
CA GLN A 70 13.60 13.16 4.51
C GLN A 70 14.02 13.17 3.03
N THR A 71 14.70 12.13 2.57
CA THR A 71 15.25 12.01 1.21
C THR A 71 14.56 10.88 0.42
N GLY A 72 14.74 10.87 -0.89
CA GLY A 72 14.15 9.85 -1.76
C GLY A 72 12.62 9.87 -1.69
N LEU A 73 11.97 8.73 -1.56
CA LEU A 73 10.51 8.62 -1.46
C LEU A 73 9.95 9.32 -0.22
N TRP A 74 10.74 9.42 0.85
CA TRP A 74 10.38 10.11 2.09
C TRP A 74 10.35 11.65 1.95
N SER A 75 10.83 12.19 0.84
CA SER A 75 10.70 13.62 0.54
C SER A 75 9.33 14.01 -0.03
N ILE A 76 8.57 13.05 -0.57
CA ILE A 76 7.28 13.29 -1.23
C ILE A 76 6.09 12.69 -0.46
N THR A 77 6.33 11.77 0.46
CA THR A 77 5.36 11.23 1.40
C THR A 77 6.07 10.76 2.67
N ARG A 78 5.40 10.92 3.84
CA ARG A 78 5.98 10.50 5.13
C ARG A 78 5.92 9.00 5.38
N HIS A 79 5.10 8.27 4.61
CA HIS A 79 4.94 6.82 4.70
C HIS A 79 4.86 6.19 3.30
N PRO A 80 5.98 6.20 2.53
CA PRO A 80 5.99 5.66 1.17
C PRO A 80 5.65 4.17 1.11
N ASN A 81 6.10 3.38 2.10
CA ASN A 81 5.78 1.98 2.22
C ASN A 81 4.27 1.74 2.43
N TYR A 82 3.60 2.53 3.26
CA TYR A 82 2.14 2.43 3.43
C TYR A 82 1.37 2.84 2.19
N PHE A 83 1.84 3.87 1.47
CA PHE A 83 1.29 4.21 0.16
C PHE A 83 1.45 3.04 -0.83
N GLY A 84 2.62 2.40 -0.82
CA GLY A 84 2.90 1.19 -1.61
C GLY A 84 1.94 0.06 -1.28
N GLU A 85 1.77 -0.26 -0.01
CA GLU A 85 0.84 -1.29 0.46
C GLU A 85 -0.61 -1.01 0.03
N ILE A 86 -1.08 0.23 0.13
CA ILE A 86 -2.41 0.62 -0.35
C ILE A 86 -2.55 0.36 -1.86
N LEU A 87 -1.54 0.73 -2.66
CA LEU A 87 -1.56 0.48 -4.11
C LEU A 87 -1.56 -1.01 -4.45
N ILE A 88 -0.81 -1.84 -3.72
CA ILE A 88 -0.83 -3.30 -3.90
C ILE A 88 -2.25 -3.83 -3.69
N TRP A 89 -2.92 -3.45 -2.60
CA TRP A 89 -4.27 -3.90 -2.31
C TRP A 89 -5.29 -3.43 -3.36
N VAL A 90 -5.18 -2.18 -3.82
CA VAL A 90 -6.01 -1.65 -4.91
C VAL A 90 -5.75 -2.40 -6.22
N GLY A 91 -4.50 -2.65 -6.56
CA GLY A 91 -4.14 -3.41 -7.75
C GLY A 91 -4.68 -4.84 -7.74
N LEU A 92 -4.53 -5.54 -6.62
CA LEU A 92 -5.07 -6.89 -6.44
C LEU A 92 -6.60 -6.92 -6.48
N TYR A 93 -7.26 -5.88 -5.93
CA TYR A 93 -8.71 -5.72 -6.06
C TYR A 93 -9.14 -5.59 -7.53
N LEU A 94 -8.43 -4.79 -8.34
CA LEU A 94 -8.75 -4.63 -9.76
C LEU A 94 -8.56 -5.94 -10.53
N VAL A 95 -7.52 -6.70 -10.24
CA VAL A 95 -7.34 -8.05 -10.81
C VAL A 95 -8.50 -8.97 -10.41
N GLY A 96 -8.89 -8.98 -9.14
CA GLY A 96 -10.03 -9.78 -8.66
C GLY A 96 -11.38 -9.32 -9.21
N PHE A 97 -11.51 -8.04 -9.55
CA PHE A 97 -12.73 -7.45 -10.09
C PHE A 97 -13.12 -8.08 -11.45
N THR A 98 -12.17 -8.61 -12.20
CA THR A 98 -12.45 -9.30 -13.47
C THR A 98 -13.36 -10.50 -13.29
N LEU A 99 -13.25 -11.24 -12.17
CA LEU A 99 -14.17 -12.36 -11.87
C LEU A 99 -15.62 -11.91 -11.79
N LEU A 100 -15.83 -10.67 -11.38
CA LEU A 100 -17.16 -10.09 -11.19
C LEU A 100 -17.82 -9.73 -12.54
N ILE A 101 -16.98 -9.39 -13.52
CA ILE A 101 -17.45 -8.99 -14.86
C ILE A 101 -17.66 -10.22 -15.74
N THR A 102 -16.80 -11.23 -15.60
CA THR A 102 -16.74 -12.38 -16.50
C THR A 102 -17.49 -13.62 -16.01
N GLN A 103 -17.80 -13.66 -14.71
CA GLN A 103 -18.46 -14.82 -14.08
C GLN A 103 -19.64 -14.37 -13.21
N ALA A 104 -20.73 -15.14 -13.24
CA ALA A 104 -21.83 -14.98 -12.29
C ALA A 104 -21.41 -15.49 -10.89
N VAL A 105 -20.58 -14.72 -10.21
CA VAL A 105 -20.13 -15.05 -8.86
C VAL A 105 -21.14 -14.54 -7.84
N HIS A 106 -21.33 -15.27 -6.75
CA HIS A 106 -22.27 -14.89 -5.71
C HIS A 106 -21.97 -13.48 -5.16
N PRO A 107 -22.96 -12.60 -4.97
CA PRO A 107 -22.77 -11.20 -4.52
C PRO A 107 -21.92 -11.03 -3.26
N LEU A 108 -21.89 -12.03 -2.37
CA LEU A 108 -21.05 -12.02 -1.17
C LEU A 108 -19.55 -11.83 -1.49
N TYR A 109 -19.05 -12.41 -2.59
CA TYR A 109 -17.64 -12.27 -2.99
C TYR A 109 -17.30 -10.84 -3.39
N TYR A 110 -18.26 -10.07 -3.95
CA TYR A 110 -18.07 -8.65 -4.24
C TYR A 110 -17.76 -7.86 -2.96
N GLY A 111 -18.57 -8.08 -1.91
CA GLY A 111 -18.36 -7.44 -0.61
C GLY A 111 -17.00 -7.77 -0.03
N LEU A 112 -16.60 -9.04 -0.04
CA LEU A 112 -15.32 -9.47 0.50
C LEU A 112 -14.11 -8.87 -0.24
N LEU A 113 -14.20 -8.76 -1.57
CA LEU A 113 -13.13 -8.15 -2.38
C LEU A 113 -12.94 -6.65 -2.07
N VAL A 114 -14.05 -5.90 -1.92
CA VAL A 114 -14.00 -4.45 -1.61
C VAL A 114 -13.56 -4.17 -0.18
N ILE A 115 -13.97 -5.02 0.76
CA ILE A 115 -13.65 -4.83 2.19
C ILE A 115 -12.13 -4.84 2.44
N SER A 116 -11.37 -5.68 1.74
CA SER A 116 -9.92 -5.82 1.98
C SER A 116 -9.12 -4.54 1.77
N PRO A 117 -9.15 -3.86 0.60
CA PRO A 117 -8.41 -2.62 0.39
C PRO A 117 -8.93 -1.49 1.28
N LEU A 118 -10.24 -1.42 1.54
CA LEU A 118 -10.81 -0.42 2.44
C LEU A 118 -10.37 -0.62 3.90
N LEU A 119 -10.39 -1.86 4.38
CA LEU A 119 -9.97 -2.18 5.74
C LEU A 119 -8.48 -1.89 5.92
N MET A 120 -7.61 -2.36 4.99
CA MET A 120 -6.18 -2.09 5.05
C MET A 120 -5.88 -0.60 5.00
N SER A 121 -6.45 0.12 4.03
CA SER A 121 -6.27 1.58 3.95
C SER A 121 -6.70 2.29 5.23
N THR A 122 -7.83 1.87 5.82
CA THR A 122 -8.34 2.44 7.08
C THR A 122 -7.38 2.16 8.23
N VAL A 123 -6.90 0.93 8.38
CA VAL A 123 -5.94 0.56 9.42
C VAL A 123 -4.64 1.35 9.27
N LEU A 124 -4.10 1.43 8.06
CA LEU A 124 -2.86 2.17 7.81
C LEU A 124 -3.03 3.66 8.07
N ILE A 125 -4.08 4.29 7.54
CA ILE A 125 -4.28 5.75 7.62
C ILE A 125 -4.75 6.21 9.01
N LYS A 126 -5.66 5.46 9.65
CA LYS A 126 -6.33 5.90 10.88
C LYS A 126 -5.72 5.36 12.16
N ILE A 127 -5.00 4.24 12.09
CA ILE A 127 -4.45 3.57 13.26
C ILE A 127 -2.93 3.56 13.23
N SER A 128 -2.32 2.94 12.22
CA SER A 128 -0.88 2.73 12.19
C SER A 128 -0.09 4.03 12.04
N THR A 129 -0.48 4.88 11.06
CA THR A 129 0.24 6.14 10.80
C THR A 129 0.20 7.10 11.99
N PRO A 130 -0.95 7.44 12.62
CA PRO A 130 -0.96 8.33 13.77
C PRO A 130 -0.14 7.81 14.95
N LEU A 131 -0.15 6.49 15.17
CA LEU A 131 0.62 5.86 16.24
C LEU A 131 2.13 5.97 16.00
N LEU A 132 2.58 5.80 14.75
CA LEU A 132 3.98 5.97 14.37
C LEU A 132 4.40 7.44 14.42
N GLU A 133 3.60 8.37 13.89
CA GLU A 133 3.91 9.80 13.88
C GLU A 133 4.04 10.38 15.29
N LYS A 134 3.20 9.96 16.21
CA LYS A 134 3.34 10.31 17.63
C LYS A 134 4.73 9.95 18.21
N ASN A 135 5.33 8.87 17.74
CA ASN A 135 6.69 8.49 18.11
C ASN A 135 7.76 9.30 17.37
N MET A 136 7.42 9.94 16.24
CA MET A 136 8.32 10.77 15.45
C MET A 136 8.37 12.22 15.91
N GLU A 137 7.34 12.71 16.62
CA GLU A 137 7.26 14.06 17.17
C GLU A 137 8.46 14.47 18.05
N LYS A 138 9.14 13.48 18.65
CA LYS A 138 10.34 13.69 19.46
C LYS A 138 11.62 13.98 18.66
N TYR A 139 11.60 13.80 17.34
CA TYR A 139 12.78 14.03 16.49
C TYR A 139 12.86 15.49 16.08
N ALA A 140 14.07 16.07 16.10
CA ALA A 140 14.31 17.43 15.64
C ALA A 140 13.90 17.61 14.18
N GLY A 141 13.19 18.70 13.88
CA GLY A 141 12.71 19.00 12.53
C GLY A 141 11.43 18.29 12.12
N TRP A 142 10.78 17.55 13.03
CA TRP A 142 9.51 16.86 12.73
C TRP A 142 8.42 17.81 12.27
N ASP A 143 8.16 18.89 12.97
CA ASP A 143 7.06 19.82 12.67
C ASP A 143 7.19 20.44 11.27
N GLU A 144 8.42 20.83 10.88
CA GLU A 144 8.72 21.37 9.57
C GLU A 144 8.54 20.32 8.47
N TYR A 145 9.00 19.09 8.72
CA TYR A 145 8.83 17.96 7.83
C TYR A 145 7.34 17.61 7.64
N ALA A 146 6.58 17.53 8.73
CA ALA A 146 5.16 17.19 8.71
C ALA A 146 4.30 18.30 8.04
N LYS A 147 4.71 19.56 8.11
CA LYS A 147 4.06 20.65 7.38
C LYS A 147 4.29 20.55 5.88
N ARG A 148 5.50 20.22 5.44
CA ARG A 148 5.93 20.21 4.05
C ARG A 148 5.52 18.95 3.30
N VAL A 149 5.62 17.79 3.94
CA VAL A 149 5.43 16.48 3.30
C VAL A 149 4.09 15.88 3.69
N PRO A 150 3.26 15.44 2.73
CA PRO A 150 1.99 14.77 3.01
C PRO A 150 2.18 13.46 3.77
N MET A 151 1.15 13.05 4.49
CA MET A 151 1.18 11.85 5.35
C MET A 151 1.37 10.56 4.54
N ILE A 152 0.50 10.29 3.55
CA ILE A 152 0.51 9.04 2.78
C ILE A 152 0.54 9.29 1.28
N PHE A 153 -0.38 10.07 0.74
CA PHE A 153 -0.45 10.29 -0.72
C PHE A 153 0.69 11.22 -1.17
N PRO A 154 1.57 10.76 -2.10
CA PRO A 154 2.70 11.55 -2.57
C PRO A 154 2.28 12.90 -3.14
N GLY A 155 3.04 13.95 -2.79
CA GLY A 155 2.79 15.31 -3.25
C GLY A 155 3.60 16.33 -2.47
N PHE A 156 3.34 17.60 -2.75
CA PHE A 156 3.89 18.71 -1.98
C PHE A 156 2.73 19.51 -1.37
N LYS A 157 2.78 19.72 -0.06
CA LYS A 157 1.86 20.68 0.57
C LYS A 157 2.31 22.09 0.19
N LYS A 158 1.37 22.87 -0.30
CA LYS A 158 1.56 24.32 -0.54
C LYS A 158 1.57 25.07 0.77
#